data_0bbd58c60275778f1e0c246d06c990a6
#
_entry.id   0bbd58c60275778f1e0c246d06c990a6
#
_cell.length_a   1.000
_cell.length_b   1.000
_cell.length_c   1.000
_cell.angle_alpha   90.00
_cell.angle_beta   90.00
_cell.angle_gamma   90.00
#
_symmetry.space_group_name_H-M   'P 1'
#
loop_
_entity.id
_entity.type
_entity.pdbx_description
1 polymer ?
#
loop_
_entity_poly.entity_id
_entity_poly.type
_entity_poly.pdbx_seq_one_letter_code
_entity_poly.pdbx_strand_id
1 'polypeptide(L)'
;MRRRGNARNDTDTEYAIRLAIREGARSIVVLGATGSRIDHVLGNISLLGIGLESKTDISIIDTNNRIRMADKPVTIEKSAQYGRFVSLIALTDDNEVSLKGFKYPVTDYSFDRFTSLGISNEIVDDHALIDIHRGKFIIIESKD
;
A
#
# COMPACT_ATOMS: atom_id res chain seq x y z
N MET A 1 23.33 -1.53 1.58
CA MET A 1 24.07 -2.74 1.21
C MET A 1 23.12 -3.91 1.09
N ARG A 2 23.15 -4.58 -0.02
CA ARG A 2 22.29 -5.74 -0.23
C ARG A 2 22.86 -6.94 0.50
N ARG A 3 22.09 -7.56 1.37
CA ARG A 3 22.44 -8.81 1.99
C ARG A 3 22.00 -9.96 1.10
N ARG A 4 22.73 -11.04 1.13
CA ARG A 4 22.29 -12.25 0.44
C ARG A 4 21.10 -12.83 1.18
N GLY A 5 20.10 -13.24 0.43
CA GLY A 5 18.90 -13.82 0.99
C GLY A 5 19.19 -15.18 1.64
N ASN A 6 19.47 -15.15 2.91
CA ASN A 6 19.42 -16.34 3.74
C ASN A 6 18.65 -15.98 5.01
N ALA A 7 18.25 -16.99 5.77
CA ALA A 7 17.42 -16.84 6.95
C ALA A 7 17.99 -15.91 8.03
N ARG A 8 19.27 -15.55 7.96
CA ARG A 8 19.90 -14.63 8.90
C ARG A 8 19.84 -13.18 8.46
N ASN A 9 19.67 -12.92 7.16
CA ASN A 9 19.78 -11.59 6.59
C ASN A 9 18.41 -11.01 6.25
N ASP A 10 17.45 -11.87 5.93
CA ASP A 10 16.09 -11.48 5.64
C ASP A 10 15.20 -11.76 6.85
N THR A 11 14.16 -10.97 7.05
CA THR A 11 13.09 -11.33 7.98
C THR A 11 12.35 -12.54 7.41
N ASP A 12 11.66 -13.28 8.28
CA ASP A 12 10.85 -14.41 7.84
C ASP A 12 9.79 -13.97 6.81
N THR A 13 9.20 -12.80 6.99
CA THR A 13 8.21 -12.25 6.07
C THR A 13 8.82 -11.96 4.71
N GLU A 14 9.97 -11.31 4.67
CA GLU A 14 10.66 -11.03 3.41
C GLU A 14 11.01 -12.31 2.67
N TYR A 15 11.56 -13.28 3.38
CA TYR A 15 11.92 -14.57 2.80
C TYR A 15 10.70 -15.27 2.19
N ALA A 16 9.59 -15.30 2.93
CA ALA A 16 8.35 -15.94 2.46
C ALA A 16 7.79 -15.26 1.20
N ILE A 17 7.80 -13.93 1.16
CA ILE A 17 7.34 -13.17 -0.01
C ILE A 17 8.22 -13.50 -1.23
N ARG A 18 9.53 -13.45 -1.07
CA ARG A 18 10.45 -13.73 -2.19
C ARG A 18 10.33 -15.17 -2.68
N LEU A 19 10.14 -16.11 -1.76
CA LEU A 19 9.92 -17.51 -2.11
C LEU A 19 8.62 -17.67 -2.90
N ALA A 20 7.52 -17.08 -2.43
CA ALA A 20 6.24 -17.14 -3.12
C ALA A 20 6.32 -16.60 -4.54
N ILE A 21 7.02 -15.49 -4.74
CA ILE A 21 7.22 -14.90 -6.07
C ILE A 21 8.02 -15.85 -6.97
N ARG A 22 9.09 -16.47 -6.44
CA ARG A 22 9.88 -17.46 -7.20
C ARG A 22 9.04 -18.66 -7.60
N GLU A 23 8.08 -19.05 -6.78
CA GLU A 23 7.15 -20.14 -7.05
C GLU A 23 6.00 -19.74 -7.98
N GLY A 24 6.00 -18.50 -8.47
CA GLY A 24 5.03 -18.03 -9.47
C GLY A 24 3.81 -17.32 -8.91
N ALA A 25 3.81 -16.95 -7.64
CA ALA A 25 2.69 -16.18 -7.06
C ALA A 25 2.55 -14.82 -7.75
N ARG A 26 1.32 -14.43 -8.07
CA ARG A 26 0.99 -13.14 -8.66
C ARG A 26 0.20 -12.27 -7.71
N SER A 27 -0.35 -12.84 -6.66
CA SER A 27 -1.10 -12.15 -5.62
C SER A 27 -0.74 -12.77 -4.28
N ILE A 28 -0.35 -11.95 -3.34
CA ILE A 28 0.08 -12.36 -2.00
C ILE A 28 -0.66 -11.52 -0.97
N VAL A 29 -1.27 -12.18 -0.01
CA VAL A 29 -1.84 -11.52 1.17
C VAL A 29 -1.01 -11.91 2.38
N VAL A 30 -0.48 -10.91 3.08
CA VAL A 30 0.33 -11.13 4.28
C VAL A 30 -0.56 -10.87 5.50
N LEU A 31 -0.68 -11.88 6.35
CA LEU A 31 -1.43 -11.80 7.60
C LEU A 31 -0.46 -11.79 8.77
N GLY A 32 -0.87 -11.17 9.88
CA GLY A 32 -0.05 -11.14 11.09
C GLY A 32 1.20 -10.25 11.00
N ALA A 33 1.23 -9.33 10.04
CA ALA A 33 2.38 -8.45 9.81
C ALA A 33 2.30 -7.14 10.60
N THR A 34 1.22 -6.90 11.34
CA THR A 34 0.98 -5.68 12.09
C THR A 34 0.85 -5.99 13.58
N GLY A 35 1.99 -6.21 14.22
CA GLY A 35 2.02 -6.42 15.67
C GLY A 35 2.21 -5.11 16.45
N SER A 36 2.58 -5.23 17.72
CA SER A 36 2.77 -4.07 18.60
C SER A 36 4.08 -3.31 18.34
N ARG A 37 5.07 -3.95 17.70
CA ARG A 37 6.34 -3.30 17.39
C ARG A 37 6.24 -2.52 16.09
N ILE A 38 6.36 -1.21 16.19
CA ILE A 38 6.24 -0.30 15.04
C ILE A 38 7.36 -0.50 14.02
N ASP A 39 8.58 -0.83 14.47
CA ASP A 39 9.69 -1.11 13.55
C ASP A 39 9.39 -2.29 12.63
N HIS A 40 8.79 -3.35 13.16
CA HIS A 40 8.36 -4.50 12.35
C HIS A 40 7.23 -4.12 11.40
N VAL A 41 6.26 -3.32 11.84
CA VAL A 41 5.17 -2.84 10.99
C VAL A 41 5.72 -2.04 9.81
N LEU A 42 6.59 -1.07 10.08
CA LEU A 42 7.19 -0.24 9.03
C LEU A 42 8.06 -1.06 8.09
N GLY A 43 8.84 -2.01 8.63
CA GLY A 43 9.63 -2.92 7.80
C GLY A 43 8.76 -3.77 6.87
N ASN A 44 7.67 -4.32 7.38
CA ASN A 44 6.74 -5.12 6.58
C ASN A 44 6.05 -4.29 5.50
N ILE A 45 5.66 -3.04 5.80
CA ILE A 45 5.09 -2.13 4.81
C ILE A 45 6.10 -1.88 3.69
N SER A 46 7.38 -1.70 4.02
CA SER A 46 8.43 -1.49 3.02
C SER A 46 8.56 -2.68 2.06
N LEU A 47 8.25 -3.89 2.53
CA LEU A 47 8.31 -5.11 1.68
C LEU A 47 7.28 -5.09 0.56
N LEU A 48 6.22 -4.28 0.66
CA LEU A 48 5.24 -4.14 -0.42
C LEU A 48 5.87 -3.63 -1.71
N GLY A 49 7.00 -2.92 -1.61
CA GLY A 49 7.75 -2.47 -2.77
C GLY A 49 8.30 -3.59 -3.63
N ILE A 50 8.52 -4.78 -3.05
CA ILE A 50 8.93 -5.95 -3.81
C ILE A 50 7.87 -6.29 -4.86
N GLY A 51 6.60 -6.13 -4.51
CA GLY A 51 5.49 -6.36 -5.44
C GLY A 51 5.50 -5.42 -6.63
N LEU A 52 5.87 -4.15 -6.44
CA LEU A 52 5.98 -3.20 -7.55
C LEU A 52 7.09 -3.61 -8.52
N GLU A 53 8.23 -4.03 -7.99
CA GLU A 53 9.37 -4.47 -8.80
C GLU A 53 9.09 -5.77 -9.55
N SER A 54 8.41 -6.71 -8.92
CA SER A 54 8.13 -8.04 -9.49
C SER A 54 6.78 -8.15 -10.20
N LYS A 55 6.00 -7.08 -10.22
CA LYS A 55 4.63 -7.03 -10.75
C LYS A 55 3.73 -8.08 -10.07
N THR A 56 3.88 -8.18 -8.76
CA THR A 56 3.10 -9.06 -7.91
C THR A 56 2.23 -8.18 -7.01
N ASP A 57 0.95 -8.49 -6.92
CA ASP A 57 0.03 -7.78 -6.04
C ASP A 57 0.23 -8.28 -4.61
N ILE A 58 0.78 -7.43 -3.75
CA ILE A 58 1.02 -7.76 -2.35
C ILE A 58 0.22 -6.81 -1.47
N SER A 59 -0.53 -7.37 -0.54
CA SER A 59 -1.24 -6.58 0.47
C SER A 59 -1.00 -7.14 1.86
N ILE A 60 -1.04 -6.26 2.84
CA ILE A 60 -1.04 -6.63 4.26
C ILE A 60 -2.45 -6.41 4.76
N ILE A 61 -3.02 -7.41 5.41
CA ILE A 61 -4.37 -7.33 5.96
C ILE A 61 -4.32 -7.71 7.44
N ASP A 62 -4.93 -6.86 8.26
CA ASP A 62 -5.22 -7.18 9.65
C ASP A 62 -6.69 -6.89 9.96
N THR A 63 -7.08 -6.94 11.21
CA THR A 63 -8.48 -6.74 11.62
C THR A 63 -9.04 -5.38 11.18
N ASN A 64 -8.20 -4.35 11.15
CA ASN A 64 -8.63 -2.97 10.92
C ASN A 64 -8.11 -2.39 9.61
N ASN A 65 -7.14 -3.02 8.95
CA ASN A 65 -6.43 -2.39 7.85
C ASN A 65 -6.22 -3.33 6.67
N ARG A 66 -6.29 -2.76 5.47
CA ARG A 66 -5.72 -3.34 4.25
C ARG A 66 -4.72 -2.35 3.69
N ILE A 67 -3.47 -2.76 3.59
CA ILE A 67 -2.34 -1.90 3.23
C ILE A 67 -1.76 -2.37 1.90
N ARG A 68 -1.62 -1.45 0.95
CA ARG A 68 -1.04 -1.70 -0.37
C ARG A 68 -0.05 -0.61 -0.73
N MET A 69 0.85 -0.93 -1.65
CA MET A 69 1.73 0.05 -2.29
C MET A 69 1.40 0.07 -3.78
N ALA A 70 1.32 1.25 -4.38
CA ALA A 70 0.95 1.38 -5.79
C ALA A 70 1.75 2.47 -6.49
N ASP A 71 2.01 2.24 -7.76
CA ASP A 71 2.59 3.21 -8.70
C ASP A 71 1.75 3.37 -9.97
N LYS A 72 0.57 2.77 -9.98
CA LYS A 72 -0.40 2.79 -11.09
C LYS A 72 -1.79 3.06 -10.54
N PRO A 73 -2.75 3.44 -11.40
CA PRO A 73 -4.11 3.68 -10.95
C PRO A 73 -4.74 2.50 -10.21
N VAL A 74 -5.45 2.80 -9.14
CA VAL A 74 -6.17 1.82 -8.32
C VAL A 74 -7.62 2.26 -8.20
N THR A 75 -8.54 1.34 -8.51
CA THR A 75 -9.97 1.55 -8.32
C THR A 75 -10.44 0.75 -7.11
N ILE A 76 -11.22 1.39 -6.25
CA ILE A 76 -11.83 0.73 -5.09
C ILE A 76 -13.35 0.84 -5.23
N GLU A 77 -14.02 -0.31 -5.34
CA GLU A 77 -15.48 -0.35 -5.29
C GLU A 77 -15.94 -0.09 -3.86
N LYS A 78 -16.92 0.80 -3.66
CA LYS A 78 -17.43 1.10 -2.33
C LYS A 78 -17.97 -0.14 -1.64
N SER A 79 -18.65 -1.00 -2.38
CA SER A 79 -19.20 -2.26 -1.84
C SER A 79 -18.13 -3.26 -1.41
N ALA A 80 -16.90 -3.10 -1.88
CA ALA A 80 -15.77 -3.98 -1.57
C ALA A 80 -14.67 -3.27 -0.76
N GLN A 81 -14.91 -2.04 -0.29
CA GLN A 81 -13.93 -1.35 0.55
C GLN A 81 -13.69 -2.13 1.84
N TYR A 82 -12.44 -2.21 2.26
CA TYR A 82 -12.07 -2.92 3.46
C TYR A 82 -12.47 -2.18 4.72
N GLY A 83 -12.40 -0.84 4.68
CA GLY A 83 -12.76 0.03 5.77
C GLY A 83 -13.30 1.35 5.26
N ARG A 84 -13.91 2.11 6.16
CA ARG A 84 -14.53 3.40 5.85
C ARG A 84 -13.53 4.44 5.35
N PHE A 85 -12.30 4.40 5.88
CA PHE A 85 -11.30 5.42 5.59
C PHE A 85 -10.29 4.91 4.58
N VAL A 86 -9.90 5.80 3.66
CA VAL A 86 -8.84 5.54 2.68
C VAL A 86 -7.78 6.62 2.87
N SER A 87 -6.57 6.18 3.17
CA SER A 87 -5.43 7.07 3.37
C SER A 87 -4.40 6.87 2.28
N LEU A 88 -3.78 7.96 1.86
CA LEU A 88 -2.75 7.98 0.83
C LEU A 88 -1.50 8.63 1.39
N ILE A 89 -0.37 7.95 1.30
CA ILE A 89 0.92 8.45 1.78
C ILE A 89 1.93 8.38 0.63
N ALA A 90 2.49 9.51 0.27
CA ALA A 90 3.50 9.58 -0.80
C ALA A 90 4.84 8.99 -0.32
N LEU A 91 5.46 8.18 -1.16
CA LEU A 91 6.78 7.59 -0.91
C LEU A 91 7.88 8.26 -1.72
N THR A 92 7.53 9.05 -2.73
CA THR A 92 8.49 9.71 -3.62
C THR A 92 8.20 11.20 -3.65
N ASP A 93 9.25 12.01 -3.81
CA ASP A 93 9.11 13.46 -3.92
C ASP A 93 8.42 13.86 -5.21
N ASP A 94 8.84 13.27 -6.33
CA ASP A 94 8.15 13.45 -7.60
C ASP A 94 6.92 12.54 -7.64
N ASN A 95 5.76 13.12 -7.41
CA ASN A 95 4.50 12.41 -7.43
C ASN A 95 3.38 13.30 -7.96
N GLU A 96 2.38 12.67 -8.54
CA GLU A 96 1.17 13.35 -8.97
C GLU A 96 0.02 12.35 -9.00
N VAL A 97 -1.12 12.73 -8.45
CA VAL A 97 -2.28 11.88 -8.34
C VAL A 97 -3.58 12.69 -8.43
N SER A 98 -4.59 12.10 -9.03
CA SER A 98 -5.96 12.59 -8.96
C SER A 98 -6.79 11.62 -8.14
N LEU A 99 -7.64 12.15 -7.27
CA LEU A 99 -8.56 11.36 -6.45
C LEU A 99 -9.98 11.70 -6.87
N LYS A 100 -10.71 10.70 -7.37
CA LYS A 100 -12.09 10.85 -7.86
C LYS A 100 -13.00 9.89 -7.12
N GLY A 101 -14.21 10.34 -6.82
CA GLY A 101 -15.17 9.54 -6.06
C GLY A 101 -14.98 9.57 -4.55
N PHE A 102 -14.12 10.45 -4.08
CA PHE A 102 -13.84 10.66 -2.66
C PHE A 102 -14.50 11.91 -2.12
N LYS A 103 -14.70 11.95 -0.81
CA LYS A 103 -15.21 13.11 -0.10
C LYS A 103 -14.30 14.33 -0.27
N TYR A 104 -12.99 14.12 -0.32
CA TYR A 104 -11.99 15.16 -0.54
C TYR A 104 -11.23 14.84 -1.84
N PRO A 105 -11.81 15.20 -3.00
CA PRO A 105 -11.16 14.92 -4.29
C PRO A 105 -10.04 15.92 -4.56
N VAL A 106 -9.09 15.51 -5.37
CA VAL A 106 -8.03 16.40 -5.90
C VAL A 106 -7.79 16.05 -7.36
N THR A 107 -7.25 17.03 -8.11
CA THR A 107 -6.90 16.86 -9.51
C THR A 107 -5.45 17.25 -9.71
N ASP A 108 -4.67 16.37 -10.33
CA ASP A 108 -3.25 16.60 -10.67
C ASP A 108 -2.45 17.16 -9.49
N TYR A 109 -2.63 16.54 -8.33
CA TYR A 109 -2.09 17.03 -7.07
C TYR A 109 -0.79 16.33 -6.73
N SER A 110 0.21 17.12 -6.29
CA SER A 110 1.47 16.60 -5.78
C SER A 110 1.48 16.68 -4.26
N PHE A 111 1.60 15.55 -3.61
CA PHE A 111 1.68 15.50 -2.15
C PHE A 111 3.10 15.78 -1.66
N ASP A 112 3.22 16.61 -0.65
CA ASP A 112 4.44 16.66 0.14
C ASP A 112 4.69 15.30 0.78
N ARG A 113 5.94 14.91 0.92
CA ARG A 113 6.27 13.67 1.62
C ARG A 113 6.05 13.76 3.12
N PHE A 114 6.10 14.96 3.66
CA PHE A 114 5.98 15.20 5.10
C PHE A 114 4.67 15.92 5.39
N THR A 115 3.56 15.23 5.09
CA THR A 115 2.21 15.76 5.30
C THR A 115 1.28 14.66 5.79
N SER A 116 0.22 15.06 6.48
CA SER A 116 -0.89 14.18 6.83
C SER A 116 -2.16 14.45 6.03
N LEU A 117 -2.08 15.26 4.98
CA LEU A 117 -3.27 15.68 4.22
C LEU A 117 -4.00 14.52 3.55
N GLY A 118 -3.31 13.44 3.23
CA GLY A 118 -3.92 12.28 2.58
C GLY A 118 -4.60 11.30 3.53
N ILE A 119 -4.67 11.59 4.82
CA ILE A 119 -5.19 10.67 5.83
C ILE A 119 -6.72 10.81 5.95
N SER A 120 -7.38 9.65 6.02
CA SER A 120 -8.81 9.52 6.34
C SER A 120 -9.76 10.16 5.33
N ASN A 121 -9.50 9.99 4.05
CA ASN A 121 -10.48 10.26 3.01
C ASN A 121 -11.59 9.18 3.06
N GLU A 122 -12.69 9.41 2.38
CA GLU A 122 -13.83 8.48 2.34
C GLU A 122 -14.34 8.35 0.92
N ILE A 123 -14.77 7.16 0.53
CA ILE A 123 -15.41 6.92 -0.76
C ILE A 123 -16.87 7.37 -0.65
N VAL A 124 -17.31 8.26 -1.54
CA VAL A 124 -18.69 8.78 -1.56
C VAL A 124 -19.48 8.32 -2.77
N ASP A 125 -18.82 7.94 -3.86
CA ASP A 125 -19.46 7.38 -5.06
C ASP A 125 -19.48 5.85 -5.00
N ASP A 126 -20.05 5.20 -6.01
CA ASP A 126 -20.09 3.74 -6.09
C ASP A 126 -18.68 3.16 -6.19
N HIS A 127 -17.77 3.89 -6.79
CA HIS A 127 -16.36 3.53 -6.82
C HIS A 127 -15.50 4.80 -6.73
N ALA A 128 -14.27 4.61 -6.29
CA ALA A 128 -13.28 5.68 -6.20
C ALA A 128 -12.05 5.30 -7.01
N LEU A 129 -11.48 6.29 -7.68
CA LEU A 129 -10.26 6.12 -8.45
C LEU A 129 -9.12 6.89 -7.81
N ILE A 130 -8.05 6.18 -7.49
CA ILE A 130 -6.76 6.76 -7.13
C ILE A 130 -5.93 6.72 -8.41
N ASP A 131 -5.93 7.82 -9.15
CA ASP A 131 -5.30 7.90 -10.46
C ASP A 131 -3.87 8.41 -10.31
N ILE A 132 -2.94 7.50 -10.10
CA ILE A 132 -1.53 7.83 -9.91
C ILE A 132 -0.90 8.10 -11.28
N HIS A 133 -0.46 9.33 -11.50
CA HIS A 133 0.22 9.74 -12.72
C HIS A 133 1.73 9.52 -12.62
N ARG A 134 2.31 9.80 -11.46
CA ARG A 134 3.74 9.62 -11.16
C ARG A 134 3.93 9.30 -9.69
N GLY A 135 5.00 8.58 -9.40
CA GLY A 135 5.42 8.31 -8.04
C GLY A 135 4.82 7.04 -7.45
N LYS A 136 5.17 6.80 -6.21
CA LYS A 136 4.74 5.63 -5.43
C LYS A 136 4.02 6.07 -4.18
N PHE A 137 2.97 5.35 -3.84
CA PHE A 137 2.13 5.67 -2.69
C PHE A 137 1.81 4.42 -1.89
N ILE A 138 1.67 4.60 -0.58
CA ILE A 138 1.01 3.63 0.29
C ILE A 138 -0.47 3.98 0.32
N ILE A 139 -1.32 2.97 0.14
CA ILE A 139 -2.78 3.10 0.23
C ILE A 139 -3.24 2.25 1.39
N ILE A 140 -3.94 2.85 2.33
CA ILE A 140 -4.47 2.15 3.50
C ILE A 140 -5.97 2.34 3.55
N GLU A 141 -6.71 1.23 3.49
CA GLU A 141 -8.12 1.21 3.81
C GLU A 141 -8.25 0.76 5.26
N SER A 142 -8.87 1.58 6.09
CA SER A 142 -8.93 1.32 7.52
C SER A 142 -10.31 1.56 8.11
N LYS A 143 -10.55 0.90 9.22
CA LYS A 143 -11.78 1.04 10.02
C LYS A 143 -11.43 1.02 11.51
N ASP A 144 -12.30 1.63 12.30
CA ASP A 144 -12.17 1.62 13.76
C ASP A 144 -12.48 0.24 14.35
#